data_ca799feb9c61c19d1243136d11e91f43
#
_entry.id   ca799feb9c61c19d1243136d11e91f43
#
_cell.length_a   1.000
_cell.length_b   1.000
_cell.length_c   1.000
_cell.angle_alpha   90.00
_cell.angle_beta   90.00
_cell.angle_gamma   90.00
#
_symmetry.space_group_name_H-M   'P 1'
#
loop_
_entity.id
_entity.type
_entity.pdbx_description
1 polymer ?
#
loop_
_entity_poly.entity_id
_entity_poly.type
_entity_poly.pdbx_seq_one_letter_code
_entity_poly.pdbx_strand_id
1 'polypeptide(L)'
;FFSGALWGLDTVVLAIALAMTPFAKFGQSALAGAVLHDVACAVILVVYMALRGRLKDTWAALRTRPGKSVIAAALLGGPIGMSGYLIAIDNIGPGLTAIISTFYPALGTLLAFILLKERMAPRQIIALLVALGAIVATGWSATAEPIEGGNAILGVAGALACVVGWGSEAVILTWGMRDEAVDNEVALQIRETTSAVVYLFIVAPIAGVFGFTLHSLAHLSAGVVALAGLAGTASYLFYYKALSA
;
A
#
# COMPACT_ATOMS: atom_id res chain seq x y z
N PHE A 1 -5.08 5.65 -16.20
CA PHE A 1 -4.07 6.68 -16.44
C PHE A 1 -3.93 7.64 -15.26
N PHE A 2 -5.00 8.34 -14.85
CA PHE A 2 -4.93 9.34 -13.77
C PHE A 2 -4.44 8.76 -12.43
N SER A 3 -4.91 7.57 -12.06
CA SER A 3 -4.43 6.90 -10.85
C SER A 3 -2.90 6.69 -10.88
N GLY A 4 -2.35 6.16 -11.98
CA GLY A 4 -0.91 5.94 -12.09
C GLY A 4 -0.08 7.23 -12.06
N ALA A 5 -0.56 8.31 -12.70
CA ALA A 5 0.11 9.61 -12.67
C ALA A 5 0.15 10.21 -11.26
N LEU A 6 -0.97 10.13 -10.53
CA LEU A 6 -1.06 10.61 -9.14
C LEU A 6 -0.25 9.72 -8.18
N TRP A 7 -0.20 8.42 -8.42
CA TRP A 7 0.69 7.52 -7.66
C TRP A 7 2.16 7.89 -7.85
N GLY A 8 2.57 8.18 -9.09
CA GLY A 8 3.93 8.66 -9.36
C GLY A 8 4.24 9.98 -8.64
N LEU A 9 3.29 10.92 -8.64
CA LEU A 9 3.43 12.17 -7.90
C LEU A 9 3.55 11.95 -6.39
N ASP A 10 2.68 11.12 -5.80
CA ASP A 10 2.73 10.72 -4.41
C ASP A 10 4.11 10.16 -4.05
N THR A 11 4.60 9.19 -4.81
CA THR A 11 5.90 8.55 -4.59
C THR A 11 7.05 9.56 -4.60
N VAL A 12 7.06 10.50 -5.57
CA VAL A 12 8.11 11.53 -5.67
C VAL A 12 8.04 12.50 -4.49
N VAL A 13 6.85 12.98 -4.14
CA VAL A 13 6.67 13.92 -3.03
C VAL A 13 7.03 13.26 -1.69
N LEU A 14 6.65 12.00 -1.50
CA LEU A 14 7.04 11.22 -0.32
C LEU A 14 8.56 11.04 -0.24
N ALA A 15 9.23 10.71 -1.34
CA ALA A 15 10.69 10.61 -1.38
C ALA A 15 11.37 11.94 -1.00
N ILE A 16 10.85 13.07 -1.46
CA ILE A 16 11.32 14.40 -1.06
C ILE A 16 11.16 14.59 0.45
N ALA A 17 10.01 14.25 1.02
CA ALA A 17 9.77 14.36 2.45
C ALA A 17 10.75 13.52 3.27
N LEU A 18 11.04 12.30 2.85
CA LEU A 18 11.98 11.40 3.52
C LEU A 18 13.45 11.88 3.42
N ALA A 19 13.79 12.67 2.40
CA ALA A 19 15.09 13.32 2.29
C ALA A 19 15.22 14.58 3.16
N MET A 20 14.12 15.07 3.76
CA MET A 20 14.11 16.24 4.66
C MET A 20 14.37 15.84 6.10
N THR A 21 14.87 16.79 6.93
CA THR A 21 14.97 16.62 8.38
C THR A 21 13.55 16.59 8.99
N PRO A 22 13.26 15.71 9.97
CA PRO A 22 14.19 14.81 10.67
C PRO A 22 14.38 13.44 10.00
N PHE A 23 13.60 13.06 8.98
CA PHE A 23 13.60 11.74 8.35
C PHE A 23 14.96 11.34 7.80
N ALA A 24 15.66 12.25 7.12
CA ALA A 24 16.97 11.99 6.50
C ALA A 24 18.05 11.48 7.47
N LYS A 25 17.85 11.65 8.78
CA LYS A 25 18.77 11.22 9.84
C LYS A 25 18.25 10.03 10.64
N PHE A 26 17.10 9.47 10.29
CA PHE A 26 16.46 8.40 11.03
C PHE A 26 16.57 7.08 10.26
N GLY A 27 17.17 6.06 10.86
CA GLY A 27 17.44 4.78 10.19
C GLY A 27 16.19 4.02 9.70
N GLN A 28 15.02 4.27 10.29
CA GLN A 28 13.74 3.67 9.90
C GLN A 28 12.80 4.70 9.27
N SER A 29 13.35 5.67 8.54
CA SER A 29 12.58 6.77 7.92
C SER A 29 11.48 6.30 6.99
N ALA A 30 11.70 5.23 6.23
CA ALA A 30 10.71 4.67 5.32
C ALA A 30 9.47 4.17 6.06
N LEU A 31 9.66 3.43 7.17
CA LEU A 31 8.54 2.94 7.98
C LEU A 31 7.80 4.07 8.69
N ALA A 32 8.52 5.02 9.31
CA ALA A 32 7.91 6.18 9.93
C ALA A 32 7.16 7.06 8.92
N GLY A 33 7.71 7.19 7.71
CA GLY A 33 7.06 7.87 6.59
C GLY A 33 5.78 7.16 6.14
N ALA A 34 5.79 5.83 6.02
CA ALA A 34 4.61 5.05 5.69
C ALA A 34 3.50 5.20 6.74
N VAL A 35 3.84 5.13 8.04
CA VAL A 35 2.88 5.39 9.14
C VAL A 35 2.25 6.76 8.99
N LEU A 36 3.06 7.81 8.80
CA LEU A 36 2.56 9.17 8.72
C LEU A 36 1.75 9.42 7.44
N HIS A 37 2.16 8.82 6.33
CA HIS A 37 1.45 8.87 5.06
C HIS A 37 0.05 8.25 5.16
N ASP A 38 -0.06 7.03 5.69
CA ASP A 38 -1.36 6.36 5.84
C ASP A 38 -2.28 7.12 6.81
N VAL A 39 -1.72 7.67 7.90
CA VAL A 39 -2.47 8.54 8.82
C VAL A 39 -2.96 9.80 8.10
N ALA A 40 -2.13 10.43 7.27
CA ALA A 40 -2.53 11.59 6.48
C ALA A 40 -3.65 11.25 5.49
N CYS A 41 -3.53 10.14 4.75
CA CYS A 41 -4.57 9.64 3.84
C CYS A 41 -5.89 9.39 4.58
N ALA A 42 -5.84 8.72 5.73
CA ALA A 42 -7.03 8.45 6.54
C ALA A 42 -7.70 9.74 7.01
N VAL A 43 -6.93 10.71 7.50
CA VAL A 43 -7.46 12.03 7.95
C VAL A 43 -8.09 12.79 6.78
N ILE A 44 -7.41 12.84 5.62
CA ILE A 44 -7.92 13.50 4.41
C ILE A 44 -9.26 12.87 3.99
N LEU A 45 -9.36 11.54 3.98
CA LEU A 45 -10.59 10.84 3.64
C LEU A 45 -11.70 11.05 4.67
N VAL A 46 -11.38 11.04 5.97
CA VAL A 46 -12.36 11.37 7.01
C VAL A 46 -12.92 12.79 6.82
N VAL A 47 -12.06 13.78 6.55
CA VAL A 47 -12.48 15.15 6.27
C VAL A 47 -13.32 15.21 4.99
N TYR A 48 -12.87 14.57 3.92
CA TYR A 48 -13.60 14.48 2.64
C TYR A 48 -15.00 13.91 2.83
N MET A 49 -15.13 12.77 3.52
CA MET A 49 -16.42 12.12 3.78
C MET A 49 -17.29 12.91 4.75
N ALA A 50 -16.69 13.63 5.72
CA ALA A 50 -17.41 14.53 6.62
C ALA A 50 -18.02 15.70 5.86
N LEU A 51 -17.25 16.35 4.97
CA LEU A 51 -17.73 17.43 4.13
C LEU A 51 -18.86 16.99 3.18
N ARG A 52 -18.85 15.72 2.77
CA ARG A 52 -19.91 15.10 1.97
C ARG A 52 -21.12 14.61 2.79
N GLY A 53 -21.06 14.70 4.12
CA GLY A 53 -22.12 14.19 5.02
C GLY A 53 -22.24 12.66 5.05
N ARG A 54 -21.21 11.92 4.59
CA ARG A 54 -21.25 10.48 4.35
C ARG A 54 -20.56 9.61 5.41
N LEU A 55 -20.12 10.19 6.54
CA LEU A 55 -19.50 9.38 7.63
C LEU A 55 -20.42 8.30 8.18
N LYS A 56 -21.75 8.51 8.11
CA LYS A 56 -22.73 7.53 8.55
C LYS A 56 -22.70 6.28 7.66
N ASP A 57 -22.45 6.44 6.35
CA ASP A 57 -22.38 5.36 5.39
C ASP A 57 -21.21 4.42 5.73
N THR A 58 -20.04 5.01 6.07
CA THR A 58 -18.86 4.25 6.51
C THR A 58 -19.15 3.45 7.78
N TRP A 59 -19.78 4.08 8.77
CA TRP A 59 -20.14 3.40 10.02
C TRP A 59 -21.13 2.25 9.80
N ALA A 60 -22.10 2.42 8.92
CA ALA A 60 -23.03 1.36 8.53
C ALA A 60 -22.32 0.23 7.78
N ALA A 61 -21.42 0.59 6.84
CA ALA A 61 -20.68 -0.38 6.03
C ALA A 61 -19.75 -1.27 6.86
N LEU A 62 -19.13 -0.78 7.94
CA LEU A 62 -18.26 -1.57 8.83
C LEU A 62 -18.97 -2.81 9.42
N ARG A 63 -20.31 -2.79 9.52
CA ARG A 63 -21.11 -3.89 10.05
C ARG A 63 -21.49 -4.91 8.99
N THR A 64 -21.30 -4.59 7.72
CA THR A 64 -21.66 -5.44 6.59
C THR A 64 -20.55 -6.45 6.26
N ARG A 65 -20.90 -7.51 5.52
CA ARG A 65 -19.92 -8.46 5.00
C ARG A 65 -18.91 -7.79 4.05
N PRO A 66 -19.31 -6.94 3.07
CA PRO A 66 -18.37 -6.20 2.24
C PRO A 66 -17.41 -5.31 3.04
N GLY A 67 -17.91 -4.55 4.01
CA GLY A 67 -17.04 -3.71 4.86
C GLY A 67 -16.00 -4.51 5.63
N LYS A 68 -16.36 -5.69 6.15
CA LYS A 68 -15.39 -6.61 6.80
C LYS A 68 -14.36 -7.16 5.82
N SER A 69 -14.75 -7.41 4.57
CA SER A 69 -13.82 -7.84 3.51
C SER A 69 -12.83 -6.73 3.18
N VAL A 70 -13.27 -5.46 3.14
CA VAL A 70 -12.39 -4.31 2.96
C VAL A 70 -11.38 -4.19 4.12
N ILE A 71 -11.82 -4.38 5.38
CA ILE A 71 -10.91 -4.40 6.52
C ILE A 71 -9.85 -5.51 6.36
N ALA A 72 -10.26 -6.73 6.00
CA ALA A 72 -9.31 -7.83 5.79
C ALA A 72 -8.33 -7.54 4.66
N ALA A 73 -8.80 -6.98 3.55
CA ALA A 73 -7.96 -6.54 2.42
C ALA A 73 -6.96 -5.46 2.85
N ALA A 74 -7.42 -4.45 3.61
CA ALA A 74 -6.59 -3.37 4.14
C ALA A 74 -5.45 -3.87 5.04
N LEU A 75 -5.71 -4.86 5.89
CA LEU A 75 -4.70 -5.47 6.76
C LEU A 75 -3.62 -6.20 5.95
N LEU A 76 -4.02 -6.86 4.87
CA LEU A 76 -3.10 -7.58 4.00
C LEU A 76 -2.25 -6.61 3.15
N GLY A 77 -2.87 -5.64 2.51
CA GLY A 77 -2.18 -4.74 1.60
C GLY A 77 -1.33 -3.68 2.30
N GLY A 78 -1.89 -3.02 3.31
CA GLY A 78 -1.20 -1.99 4.10
C GLY A 78 -0.19 -2.60 5.08
N PRO A 79 -0.58 -2.87 6.33
CA PRO A 79 0.37 -3.24 7.38
C PRO A 79 1.22 -4.47 7.06
N ILE A 80 0.65 -5.53 6.48
CA ILE A 80 1.39 -6.77 6.17
C ILE A 80 2.23 -6.59 4.90
N GLY A 81 1.59 -6.17 3.80
CA GLY A 81 2.25 -6.08 2.50
C GLY A 81 3.35 -5.00 2.48
N MET A 82 3.02 -3.80 2.92
CA MET A 82 3.98 -2.68 2.93
C MET A 82 5.09 -2.89 3.96
N SER A 83 4.78 -3.38 5.18
CA SER A 83 5.84 -3.68 6.16
C SER A 83 6.76 -4.78 5.65
N GLY A 84 6.21 -5.81 5.01
CA GLY A 84 7.01 -6.85 4.35
C GLY A 84 7.91 -6.27 3.27
N TYR A 85 7.42 -5.35 2.45
CA TYR A 85 8.19 -4.66 1.43
C TYR A 85 9.37 -3.86 2.02
N LEU A 86 9.14 -3.11 3.10
CA LEU A 86 10.18 -2.33 3.77
C LEU A 86 11.22 -3.22 4.43
N ILE A 87 10.80 -4.30 5.12
CA ILE A 87 11.70 -5.30 5.69
C ILE A 87 12.58 -5.92 4.59
N ALA A 88 12.00 -6.18 3.42
CA ALA A 88 12.77 -6.72 2.30
C ALA A 88 13.81 -5.70 1.80
N ILE A 89 13.45 -4.43 1.62
CA ILE A 89 14.39 -3.38 1.21
C ILE A 89 15.59 -3.31 2.16
N ASP A 90 15.32 -3.31 3.47
CA ASP A 90 16.36 -3.18 4.50
C ASP A 90 17.30 -4.40 4.56
N ASN A 91 16.87 -5.57 4.10
CA ASN A 91 17.63 -6.82 4.25
C ASN A 91 18.22 -7.37 2.94
N ILE A 92 17.57 -7.16 1.80
CA ILE A 92 18.01 -7.68 0.49
C ILE A 92 18.13 -6.58 -0.58
N GLY A 93 17.91 -5.34 -0.18
CA GLY A 93 18.02 -4.17 -1.05
C GLY A 93 16.80 -3.94 -1.96
N PRO A 94 16.67 -2.72 -2.49
CA PRO A 94 15.49 -2.32 -3.27
C PRO A 94 15.37 -3.09 -4.60
N GLY A 95 16.48 -3.42 -5.26
CA GLY A 95 16.45 -4.13 -6.54
C GLY A 95 15.86 -5.52 -6.44
N LEU A 96 16.37 -6.36 -5.54
CA LEU A 96 15.87 -7.73 -5.35
C LEU A 96 14.46 -7.72 -4.75
N THR A 97 14.16 -6.78 -3.85
CA THR A 97 12.82 -6.56 -3.33
C THR A 97 11.83 -6.25 -4.45
N ALA A 98 12.17 -5.35 -5.37
CA ALA A 98 11.33 -5.03 -6.53
C ALA A 98 11.09 -6.24 -7.42
N ILE A 99 12.11 -7.06 -7.70
CA ILE A 99 11.97 -8.29 -8.47
C ILE A 99 10.93 -9.22 -7.83
N ILE A 100 11.12 -9.55 -6.55
CA ILE A 100 10.25 -10.51 -5.86
C ILE A 100 8.84 -9.94 -5.69
N SER A 101 8.72 -8.71 -5.20
CA SER A 101 7.40 -8.10 -4.95
C SER A 101 6.55 -7.98 -6.22
N THR A 102 7.17 -7.79 -7.37
CA THR A 102 6.46 -7.68 -8.66
C THR A 102 5.67 -8.94 -9.05
N PHE A 103 5.87 -10.05 -8.38
CA PHE A 103 5.03 -11.23 -8.58
C PHE A 103 3.62 -11.10 -7.97
N TYR A 104 3.31 -10.02 -7.22
CA TYR A 104 1.97 -9.82 -6.65
C TYR A 104 0.83 -9.81 -7.69
N PRO A 105 0.97 -9.29 -8.94
CA PRO A 105 -0.10 -9.38 -9.92
C PRO A 105 -0.33 -10.79 -10.43
N ALA A 106 0.74 -11.61 -10.51
CA ALA A 106 0.62 -13.02 -10.89
C ALA A 106 -0.13 -13.81 -9.81
N LEU A 107 0.17 -13.58 -8.52
CA LEU A 107 -0.58 -14.15 -7.42
C LEU A 107 -2.03 -13.66 -7.42
N GLY A 108 -2.26 -12.34 -7.59
CA GLY A 108 -3.60 -11.77 -7.69
C GLY A 108 -4.42 -12.40 -8.82
N THR A 109 -3.81 -12.59 -9.98
CA THR A 109 -4.43 -13.29 -11.12
C THR A 109 -4.81 -14.73 -10.79
N LEU A 110 -3.91 -15.48 -10.16
CA LEU A 110 -4.18 -16.85 -9.71
C LEU A 110 -5.34 -16.89 -8.72
N LEU A 111 -5.35 -15.99 -7.74
CA LEU A 111 -6.43 -15.87 -6.77
C LEU A 111 -7.75 -15.44 -7.43
N ALA A 112 -7.73 -14.52 -8.39
CA ALA A 112 -8.91 -14.13 -9.15
C ALA A 112 -9.47 -15.31 -9.96
N PHE A 113 -8.62 -16.10 -10.60
CA PHE A 113 -9.04 -17.31 -11.29
C PHE A 113 -9.73 -18.31 -10.34
N ILE A 114 -9.18 -18.54 -9.15
CA ILE A 114 -9.70 -19.52 -8.16
C ILE A 114 -10.95 -18.98 -7.46
N LEU A 115 -10.91 -17.74 -6.94
CA LEU A 115 -11.95 -17.18 -6.06
C LEU A 115 -13.06 -16.50 -6.84
N LEU A 116 -12.69 -15.76 -7.89
CA LEU A 116 -13.63 -14.99 -8.70
C LEU A 116 -14.09 -15.77 -9.95
N LYS A 117 -13.45 -16.91 -10.26
CA LYS A 117 -13.68 -17.72 -11.47
C LYS A 117 -13.49 -16.92 -12.77
N GLU A 118 -12.65 -15.90 -12.73
CA GLU A 118 -12.31 -15.08 -13.87
C GLU A 118 -11.30 -15.80 -14.76
N ARG A 119 -11.47 -15.68 -16.09
CA ARG A 119 -10.53 -16.27 -17.07
C ARG A 119 -9.79 -15.16 -17.79
N MET A 120 -8.47 -15.28 -17.83
CA MET A 120 -7.65 -14.39 -18.64
C MET A 120 -7.65 -14.81 -20.11
N ALA A 121 -7.74 -13.83 -21.01
CA ALA A 121 -7.46 -14.06 -22.42
C ALA A 121 -5.95 -14.37 -22.60
N PRO A 122 -5.56 -15.23 -23.57
CA PRO A 122 -4.14 -15.57 -23.81
C PRO A 122 -3.23 -14.34 -23.97
N ARG A 123 -3.73 -13.30 -24.65
CA ARG A 123 -3.00 -12.01 -24.80
C ARG A 123 -2.72 -11.30 -23.48
N GLN A 124 -3.60 -11.42 -22.49
CA GLN A 124 -3.40 -10.83 -21.15
C GLN A 124 -2.34 -11.61 -20.38
N ILE A 125 -2.32 -12.94 -20.51
CA ILE A 125 -1.28 -13.80 -19.93
C ILE A 125 0.08 -13.44 -20.53
N ILE A 126 0.17 -13.30 -21.85
CA ILE A 126 1.42 -12.90 -22.53
C ILE A 126 1.86 -11.52 -22.04
N ALA A 127 0.96 -10.54 -21.96
CA ALA A 127 1.27 -9.20 -21.49
C ALA A 127 1.78 -9.21 -20.03
N LEU A 128 1.18 -10.02 -19.16
CA LEU A 128 1.63 -10.20 -17.77
C LEU A 128 3.04 -10.80 -17.72
N LEU A 129 3.31 -11.86 -18.49
CA LEU A 129 4.63 -12.48 -18.53
C LEU A 129 5.72 -11.53 -19.06
N VAL A 130 5.40 -10.73 -20.09
CA VAL A 130 6.32 -9.70 -20.63
C VAL A 130 6.59 -8.63 -19.58
N ALA A 131 5.55 -8.16 -18.87
CA ALA A 131 5.69 -7.17 -17.80
C ALA A 131 6.55 -7.70 -16.64
N LEU A 132 6.28 -8.94 -16.18
CA LEU A 132 7.09 -9.60 -15.15
C LEU A 132 8.55 -9.75 -15.59
N GLY A 133 8.78 -10.20 -16.82
CA GLY A 133 10.12 -10.33 -17.40
C GLY A 133 10.89 -9.00 -17.48
N ALA A 134 10.21 -7.93 -17.89
CA ALA A 134 10.81 -6.59 -17.96
C ALA A 134 11.24 -6.08 -16.56
N ILE A 135 10.43 -6.32 -15.54
CA ILE A 135 10.74 -5.89 -14.17
C ILE A 135 11.88 -6.73 -13.59
N VAL A 136 11.87 -8.05 -13.81
CA VAL A 136 12.99 -8.92 -13.42
C VAL A 136 14.29 -8.42 -14.06
N ALA A 137 14.28 -8.10 -15.36
CA ALA A 137 15.44 -7.58 -16.06
C ALA A 137 15.93 -6.24 -15.48
N THR A 138 15.01 -5.32 -15.17
CA THR A 138 15.33 -4.03 -14.57
C THR A 138 15.87 -4.19 -13.15
N GLY A 139 15.22 -5.01 -12.33
CA GLY A 139 15.64 -5.25 -10.96
C GLY A 139 16.97 -6.00 -10.89
N TRP A 140 17.24 -6.93 -11.82
CA TRP A 140 18.51 -7.66 -11.89
C TRP A 140 19.70 -6.72 -12.07
N SER A 141 19.54 -5.68 -12.89
CA SER A 141 20.59 -4.67 -13.08
C SER A 141 20.84 -3.81 -11.84
N ALA A 142 19.87 -3.74 -10.92
CA ALA A 142 19.91 -2.97 -9.68
C ALA A 142 20.38 -3.79 -8.44
N THR A 143 20.62 -5.12 -8.59
CA THR A 143 21.03 -5.99 -7.47
C THR A 143 22.54 -6.03 -7.24
N ALA A 144 23.30 -5.06 -7.70
CA ALA A 144 24.77 -5.16 -7.81
C ALA A 144 25.50 -5.31 -6.48
N GLU A 145 24.92 -4.90 -5.34
CA GLU A 145 25.61 -4.94 -4.05
C GLU A 145 24.78 -5.62 -2.95
N PRO A 146 25.32 -6.62 -2.22
CA PRO A 146 24.68 -7.15 -1.02
C PRO A 146 24.53 -6.08 0.06
N ILE A 147 23.43 -6.09 0.78
CA ILE A 147 23.25 -5.21 1.95
C ILE A 147 24.15 -5.70 3.08
N GLU A 148 25.10 -4.87 3.49
CA GLU A 148 25.99 -5.16 4.59
C GLU A 148 25.20 -5.32 5.89
N GLY A 149 25.34 -6.46 6.55
CA GLY A 149 24.57 -6.80 7.76
C GLY A 149 23.12 -7.25 7.52
N GLY A 150 22.66 -7.34 6.26
CA GLY A 150 21.31 -7.79 5.93
C GLY A 150 21.10 -9.29 6.16
N ASN A 151 19.86 -9.65 6.52
CA ASN A 151 19.41 -11.03 6.68
C ASN A 151 18.61 -11.49 5.47
N ALA A 152 19.22 -12.28 4.58
CA ALA A 152 18.58 -12.72 3.33
C ALA A 152 17.27 -13.49 3.56
N ILE A 153 17.18 -14.33 4.59
CA ILE A 153 15.96 -15.09 4.90
C ILE A 153 14.83 -14.14 5.30
N LEU A 154 15.12 -13.19 6.18
CA LEU A 154 14.15 -12.19 6.63
C LEU A 154 13.70 -11.29 5.46
N GLY A 155 14.63 -10.88 4.62
CA GLY A 155 14.34 -10.05 3.43
C GLY A 155 13.45 -10.78 2.42
N VAL A 156 13.77 -12.03 2.09
CA VAL A 156 12.93 -12.85 1.18
C VAL A 156 11.56 -13.12 1.78
N ALA A 157 11.49 -13.44 3.09
CA ALA A 157 10.20 -13.64 3.77
C ALA A 157 9.36 -12.35 3.74
N GLY A 158 9.97 -11.17 3.95
CA GLY A 158 9.31 -9.88 3.81
C GLY A 158 8.78 -9.63 2.40
N ALA A 159 9.59 -9.88 1.37
CA ALA A 159 9.17 -9.73 -0.02
C ALA A 159 8.01 -10.68 -0.39
N LEU A 160 8.03 -11.91 0.10
CA LEU A 160 6.92 -12.85 -0.09
C LEU A 160 5.66 -12.41 0.68
N ALA A 161 5.79 -11.86 1.88
CA ALA A 161 4.67 -11.27 2.61
C ALA A 161 4.05 -10.11 1.83
N CYS A 162 4.88 -9.28 1.17
CA CYS A 162 4.42 -8.23 0.27
C CYS A 162 3.64 -8.80 -0.92
N VAL A 163 4.16 -9.83 -1.59
CA VAL A 163 3.47 -10.51 -2.72
C VAL A 163 2.10 -11.03 -2.31
N VAL A 164 2.04 -11.70 -1.14
CA VAL A 164 0.77 -12.23 -0.61
C VAL A 164 -0.17 -11.10 -0.23
N GLY A 165 0.33 -10.09 0.46
CA GLY A 165 -0.47 -8.93 0.91
C GLY A 165 -1.11 -8.19 -0.26
N TRP A 166 -0.30 -7.67 -1.18
CA TRP A 166 -0.78 -6.89 -2.32
C TRP A 166 -1.56 -7.72 -3.34
N GLY A 167 -1.11 -8.97 -3.60
CA GLY A 167 -1.82 -9.86 -4.51
C GLY A 167 -3.21 -10.27 -4.02
N SER A 168 -3.37 -10.42 -2.70
CA SER A 168 -4.65 -10.77 -2.09
C SER A 168 -5.57 -9.57 -1.91
N GLU A 169 -5.04 -8.38 -1.61
CA GLU A 169 -5.83 -7.16 -1.36
C GLU A 169 -6.80 -6.88 -2.50
N ALA A 170 -6.29 -6.75 -3.74
CA ALA A 170 -7.11 -6.43 -4.90
C ALA A 170 -8.22 -7.45 -5.14
N VAL A 171 -7.93 -8.74 -4.96
CA VAL A 171 -8.90 -9.83 -5.17
C VAL A 171 -9.98 -9.83 -4.09
N ILE A 172 -9.59 -9.64 -2.82
CA ILE A 172 -10.53 -9.59 -1.69
C ILE A 172 -11.41 -8.34 -1.78
N LEU A 173 -10.85 -7.20 -2.19
CA LEU A 173 -11.61 -5.98 -2.46
C LEU A 173 -12.64 -6.21 -3.55
N THR A 174 -12.23 -6.72 -4.71
CA THR A 174 -13.13 -7.00 -5.83
C THR A 174 -14.23 -7.98 -5.43
N TRP A 175 -13.87 -9.05 -4.68
CA TRP A 175 -14.85 -10.01 -4.19
C TRP A 175 -15.81 -9.40 -3.18
N GLY A 176 -15.31 -8.59 -2.24
CA GLY A 176 -16.12 -7.96 -1.20
C GLY A 176 -17.06 -6.88 -1.72
N MET A 177 -16.67 -6.19 -2.80
CA MET A 177 -17.44 -5.08 -3.39
C MET A 177 -18.51 -5.54 -4.39
N ARG A 178 -18.62 -6.84 -4.70
CA ARG A 178 -19.60 -7.36 -5.66
C ARG A 178 -21.07 -7.13 -5.27
N ASP A 179 -21.36 -7.03 -3.98
CA ASP A 179 -22.73 -6.90 -3.47
C ASP A 179 -23.26 -5.45 -3.49
N GLU A 180 -22.52 -4.49 -4.06
CA GLU A 180 -22.84 -3.06 -4.14
C GLU A 180 -23.21 -2.39 -2.79
N ALA A 181 -23.09 -3.12 -1.67
CA ALA A 181 -23.44 -2.64 -0.33
C ALA A 181 -22.46 -1.57 0.20
N VAL A 182 -21.27 -1.47 -0.40
CA VAL A 182 -20.23 -0.49 -0.05
C VAL A 182 -19.70 0.13 -1.31
N ASP A 183 -19.93 1.44 -1.48
CA ASP A 183 -19.37 2.15 -2.63
C ASP A 183 -17.86 2.41 -2.49
N ASN A 184 -17.24 2.83 -3.58
CA ASN A 184 -15.81 3.01 -3.69
C ASN A 184 -15.21 3.99 -2.67
N GLU A 185 -15.91 5.11 -2.39
CA GLU A 185 -15.42 6.13 -1.46
C GLU A 185 -15.45 5.60 -0.02
N VAL A 186 -16.54 4.90 0.35
CA VAL A 186 -16.69 4.26 1.65
C VAL A 186 -15.66 3.13 1.82
N ALA A 187 -15.49 2.29 0.79
CA ALA A 187 -14.50 1.21 0.81
C ALA A 187 -13.08 1.77 1.00
N LEU A 188 -12.73 2.82 0.25
CA LEU A 188 -11.43 3.47 0.38
C LEU A 188 -11.22 4.07 1.77
N GLN A 189 -12.24 4.73 2.34
CA GLN A 189 -12.14 5.26 3.69
C GLN A 189 -11.92 4.17 4.73
N ILE A 190 -12.65 3.04 4.64
CA ILE A 190 -12.45 1.89 5.53
C ILE A 190 -11.02 1.35 5.38
N ARG A 191 -10.53 1.22 4.15
CA ARG A 191 -9.19 0.72 3.84
C ARG A 191 -8.12 1.59 4.48
N GLU A 192 -8.13 2.88 4.21
CA GLU A 192 -7.11 3.82 4.71
C GLU A 192 -7.18 3.97 6.23
N THR A 193 -8.39 4.07 6.79
CA THR A 193 -8.55 4.18 8.24
C THR A 193 -8.07 2.92 8.95
N THR A 194 -8.35 1.73 8.41
CA THR A 194 -7.89 0.46 8.97
C THR A 194 -6.37 0.38 8.95
N SER A 195 -5.75 0.68 7.81
CA SER A 195 -4.30 0.69 7.67
C SER A 195 -3.64 1.68 8.63
N ALA A 196 -4.12 2.92 8.67
CA ALA A 196 -3.61 3.97 9.55
C ALA A 196 -3.70 3.60 11.03
N VAL A 197 -4.83 3.03 11.48
CA VAL A 197 -5.02 2.59 12.87
C VAL A 197 -4.03 1.49 13.23
N VAL A 198 -3.86 0.49 12.36
CA VAL A 198 -2.93 -0.60 12.64
C VAL A 198 -1.47 -0.12 12.58
N TYR A 199 -1.13 0.74 11.64
CA TYR A 199 0.20 1.34 11.58
C TYR A 199 0.52 2.17 12.82
N LEU A 200 -0.40 3.06 13.20
CA LEU A 200 -0.16 3.98 14.32
C LEU A 200 -0.11 3.26 15.67
N PHE A 201 -1.03 2.33 15.93
CA PHE A 201 -1.22 1.74 17.25
C PHE A 201 -0.59 0.35 17.42
N ILE A 202 -0.20 -0.32 16.35
CA ILE A 202 0.40 -1.66 16.41
C ILE A 202 1.80 -1.64 15.81
N VAL A 203 1.95 -1.30 14.52
CA VAL A 203 3.23 -1.40 13.82
C VAL A 203 4.25 -0.40 14.36
N ALA A 204 3.88 0.87 14.49
CA ALA A 204 4.79 1.92 14.93
C ALA A 204 5.32 1.71 16.37
N PRO A 205 4.50 1.29 17.37
CA PRO A 205 4.99 0.94 18.68
C PRO A 205 5.92 -0.29 18.66
N ILE A 206 5.54 -1.37 17.97
CA ILE A 206 6.34 -2.61 17.90
C ILE A 206 7.69 -2.35 17.25
N ALA A 207 7.71 -1.57 16.18
CA ALA A 207 8.94 -1.19 15.46
C ALA A 207 9.75 -0.09 16.16
N GLY A 208 9.23 0.51 17.23
CA GLY A 208 9.92 1.59 17.97
C GLY A 208 9.94 2.93 17.26
N VAL A 209 9.14 3.12 16.19
CA VAL A 209 9.10 4.38 15.42
C VAL A 209 8.02 5.35 15.88
N PHE A 210 7.15 4.96 16.81
CA PHE A 210 6.01 5.77 17.27
C PHE A 210 6.43 7.14 17.79
N GLY A 211 7.42 7.20 18.70
CA GLY A 211 7.92 8.45 19.27
C GLY A 211 8.50 9.39 18.19
N PHE A 212 9.27 8.82 17.25
CA PHE A 212 9.81 9.59 16.13
C PHE A 212 8.69 10.13 15.22
N THR A 213 7.70 9.31 14.90
CA THR A 213 6.54 9.71 14.07
C THR A 213 5.81 10.90 14.69
N LEU A 214 5.55 10.87 16.01
CA LEU A 214 4.94 11.99 16.72
C LEU A 214 5.83 13.24 16.72
N HIS A 215 7.14 13.07 16.96
CA HIS A 215 8.08 14.19 16.93
C HIS A 215 8.15 14.84 15.54
N SER A 216 8.09 14.05 14.47
CA SER A 216 8.16 14.56 13.11
C SER A 216 6.99 15.47 12.72
N LEU A 217 5.84 15.38 13.39
CA LEU A 217 4.68 16.23 13.15
C LEU A 217 4.97 17.73 13.32
N ALA A 218 5.97 18.09 14.13
CA ALA A 218 6.38 19.48 14.34
C ALA A 218 7.26 20.05 13.20
N HIS A 219 7.60 19.23 12.20
CA HIS A 219 8.52 19.60 11.12
C HIS A 219 7.82 19.80 9.78
N LEU A 220 8.40 20.61 8.90
CA LEU A 220 7.88 20.85 7.55
C LEU A 220 7.75 19.56 6.72
N SER A 221 8.64 18.59 6.94
CA SER A 221 8.61 17.30 6.28
C SER A 221 7.28 16.55 6.48
N ALA A 222 6.65 16.67 7.65
CA ALA A 222 5.31 16.09 7.88
C ALA A 222 4.23 16.72 6.98
N GLY A 223 4.31 18.03 6.75
CA GLY A 223 3.45 18.72 5.78
C GLY A 223 3.66 18.23 4.36
N VAL A 224 4.90 17.94 3.98
CA VAL A 224 5.23 17.35 2.67
C VAL A 224 4.71 15.90 2.55
N VAL A 225 4.80 15.09 3.63
CA VAL A 225 4.16 13.77 3.68
C VAL A 225 2.64 13.88 3.53
N ALA A 226 2.01 14.85 4.19
CA ALA A 226 0.56 15.08 4.04
C ALA A 226 0.18 15.48 2.60
N LEU A 227 1.03 16.24 1.91
CA LEU A 227 0.84 16.56 0.48
C LEU A 227 0.98 15.32 -0.40
N ALA A 228 1.93 14.43 -0.12
CA ALA A 228 2.03 13.12 -0.75
C ALA A 228 0.73 12.32 -0.52
N GLY A 229 0.26 12.23 0.72
CA GLY A 229 -0.99 11.57 1.08
C GLY A 229 -2.22 12.12 0.36
N LEU A 230 -2.25 13.42 0.04
CA LEU A 230 -3.32 14.01 -0.77
C LEU A 230 -3.29 13.46 -2.21
N ALA A 231 -2.11 13.39 -2.82
CA ALA A 231 -1.94 12.81 -4.16
C ALA A 231 -2.26 11.30 -4.16
N GLY A 232 -1.80 10.57 -3.14
CA GLY A 232 -2.09 9.15 -2.92
C GLY A 232 -3.58 8.88 -2.75
N THR A 233 -4.26 9.65 -1.89
CA THR A 233 -5.71 9.57 -1.71
C THR A 233 -6.47 9.78 -3.02
N ALA A 234 -6.11 10.81 -3.79
CA ALA A 234 -6.72 11.06 -5.09
C ALA A 234 -6.44 9.91 -6.08
N SER A 235 -5.22 9.36 -6.09
CA SER A 235 -4.85 8.18 -6.88
C SER A 235 -5.75 6.99 -6.56
N TYR A 236 -5.92 6.68 -5.28
CA TYR A 236 -6.74 5.56 -4.82
C TYR A 236 -8.24 5.76 -5.15
N LEU A 237 -8.77 6.96 -5.10
CA LEU A 237 -10.16 7.23 -5.52
C LEU A 237 -10.38 6.84 -6.99
N PHE A 238 -9.43 7.16 -7.88
CA PHE A 238 -9.49 6.72 -9.27
C PHE A 238 -9.28 5.21 -9.44
N TYR A 239 -8.41 4.61 -8.63
CA TYR A 239 -8.15 3.17 -8.66
C TYR A 239 -9.39 2.37 -8.24
N TYR A 240 -10.00 2.71 -7.11
CA TYR A 240 -11.22 2.03 -6.63
C TYR A 240 -12.39 2.18 -7.61
N LYS A 241 -12.53 3.35 -8.21
CA LYS A 241 -13.52 3.57 -9.25
C LYS A 241 -13.28 2.69 -10.49
N ALA A 242 -12.01 2.41 -10.81
CA ALA A 242 -11.68 1.51 -11.92
C ALA A 242 -11.89 0.03 -11.59
N LEU A 243 -11.80 -0.38 -10.31
CA LEU A 243 -12.07 -1.76 -9.89
C LEU A 243 -13.55 -2.14 -9.98
N SER A 244 -14.46 -1.16 -9.91
CA SER A 244 -15.90 -1.37 -9.97
C SER A 244 -16.51 -1.12 -11.37
N ALA A 245 -15.71 -0.75 -12.36
CA ALA A 245 -16.14 -0.51 -13.74
C ALA A 245 -16.00 -1.75 -14.62
#